data_ac7a0cae20092b1b5679fcd421e58c21
#
_entry.id   ac7a0cae20092b1b5679fcd421e58c21
#
_cell.length_a   1.000
_cell.length_b   1.000
_cell.length_c   1.000
_cell.angle_alpha   90.00
_cell.angle_beta   90.00
_cell.angle_gamma   90.00
#
_symmetry.space_group_name_H-M   'P 1'
#
loop_
_entity.id
_entity.type
_entity.pdbx_description
1 polymer ?
#
loop_
_entity_poly.entity_id
_entity_poly.type
_entity_poly.pdbx_seq_one_letter_code
_entity_poly.pdbx_strand_id
1 'polypeptide(L)'
;MREDLKAIDALAAETGVKAVLERHMDTLISSPSAAYRALEGFDPAHIGLIFDPGNMVNEGFEDYQKSFELLGDYIAHIHIKNGILAPDGEDELGACKWKRVWTPLKKGMADLKKLFAVARKAGYDGTFSIEDFSNDEATPDKLRENIAYLKALAASAQVPAPEQEESAFERLARPERSKP
;
A
#
# COMPACT_ATOMS: atom_id res chain seq x y z
N MET A 1 -7.78 -20.14 10.02
CA MET A 1 -7.92 -18.72 9.58
C MET A 1 -9.36 -18.29 9.33
N ARG A 2 -10.12 -18.80 8.32
CA ARG A 2 -11.51 -18.29 8.11
C ARG A 2 -12.46 -18.54 9.30
N GLU A 3 -12.35 -19.65 10.01
CA GLU A 3 -13.13 -19.90 11.22
C GLU A 3 -12.77 -18.92 12.34
N ASP A 4 -11.48 -18.61 12.50
CA ASP A 4 -11.03 -17.63 13.49
C ASP A 4 -11.55 -16.23 13.14
N LEU A 5 -11.55 -15.87 11.83
CA LEU A 5 -12.11 -14.62 11.38
C LEU A 5 -13.61 -14.51 11.61
N LYS A 6 -14.38 -15.61 11.51
CA LYS A 6 -15.81 -15.61 11.89
C LYS A 6 -16.02 -15.29 13.36
N ALA A 7 -15.17 -15.84 14.24
CA ALA A 7 -15.25 -15.53 15.66
C ALA A 7 -14.91 -14.06 15.95
N ILE A 8 -13.91 -13.51 15.24
CA ILE A 8 -13.52 -12.09 15.33
C ILE A 8 -14.64 -11.19 14.80
N ASP A 9 -15.25 -11.53 13.67
CA ASP A 9 -16.39 -10.82 13.09
C ASP A 9 -17.57 -10.73 14.07
N ALA A 10 -17.93 -11.85 14.68
CA ALA A 10 -18.99 -11.92 15.69
C ALA A 10 -18.66 -11.03 16.91
N LEU A 11 -17.42 -11.07 17.40
CA LEU A 11 -16.99 -10.24 18.51
C LEU A 11 -16.97 -8.76 18.16
N ALA A 12 -16.54 -8.40 16.95
CA ALA A 12 -16.55 -7.04 16.45
C ALA A 12 -17.99 -6.50 16.35
N ALA A 13 -18.92 -7.33 15.85
CA ALA A 13 -20.35 -6.98 15.81
C ALA A 13 -20.94 -6.75 17.21
N GLU A 14 -20.58 -7.57 18.18
CA GLU A 14 -21.05 -7.46 19.57
C GLU A 14 -20.50 -6.23 20.29
N THR A 15 -19.21 -5.94 20.09
CA THR A 15 -18.50 -4.89 20.83
C THR A 15 -18.49 -3.52 20.14
N GLY A 16 -18.81 -3.47 18.83
CA GLY A 16 -18.65 -2.27 18.00
C GLY A 16 -17.19 -1.88 17.75
N VAL A 17 -16.24 -2.80 18.03
CA VAL A 17 -14.80 -2.56 17.80
C VAL A 17 -14.36 -3.27 16.53
N LYS A 18 -13.97 -2.51 15.50
CA LYS A 18 -13.46 -3.07 14.25
C LYS A 18 -12.11 -3.75 14.47
N ALA A 19 -11.99 -5.00 14.06
CA ALA A 19 -10.71 -5.70 13.96
C ALA A 19 -10.03 -5.37 12.63
N VAL A 20 -8.72 -5.20 12.64
CA VAL A 20 -7.95 -4.95 11.41
C VAL A 20 -6.80 -5.93 11.29
N LEU A 21 -6.67 -6.55 10.13
CA LEU A 21 -5.55 -7.41 9.77
C LEU A 21 -4.48 -6.56 9.10
N GLU A 22 -3.23 -6.72 9.48
CA GLU A 22 -2.16 -6.08 8.73
C GLU A 22 -1.74 -6.96 7.53
N ARG A 23 -1.69 -6.36 6.35
CA ARG A 23 -1.01 -6.97 5.22
C ARG A 23 0.51 -6.94 5.51
N HIS A 24 1.06 -8.09 5.83
CA HIS A 24 2.43 -8.21 6.29
C HIS A 24 3.17 -9.31 5.51
N MET A 25 4.43 -9.05 5.18
CA MET A 25 5.33 -10.06 4.61
C MET A 25 5.44 -11.29 5.52
N ASP A 26 5.80 -12.40 4.93
CA ASP A 26 5.98 -13.69 5.64
C ASP A 26 4.68 -14.20 6.29
N THR A 27 3.51 -13.74 5.82
CA THR A 27 2.18 -14.18 6.30
C THR A 27 1.29 -14.66 5.16
N LEU A 28 0.14 -15.26 5.50
CA LEU A 28 -0.85 -15.69 4.51
C LEU A 28 -1.54 -14.53 3.79
N ILE A 29 -1.44 -13.32 4.31
CA ILE A 29 -2.02 -12.10 3.74
C ILE A 29 -0.94 -11.12 3.32
N SER A 30 0.11 -11.62 2.68
CA SER A 30 1.28 -10.86 2.27
C SER A 30 1.04 -9.93 1.08
N SER A 31 -0.08 -10.07 0.37
CA SER A 31 -0.45 -9.20 -0.75
C SER A 31 -1.91 -8.71 -0.66
N PRO A 32 -2.27 -7.61 -1.35
CA PRO A 32 -3.66 -7.15 -1.47
C PRO A 32 -4.63 -8.23 -1.95
N SER A 33 -4.26 -9.00 -2.96
CA SER A 33 -5.07 -10.11 -3.46
C SER A 33 -5.24 -11.23 -2.44
N ALA A 34 -4.19 -11.54 -1.67
CA ALA A 34 -4.28 -12.52 -0.59
C ALA A 34 -5.16 -12.03 0.56
N ALA A 35 -5.05 -10.75 0.91
CA ALA A 35 -5.90 -10.11 1.91
C ALA A 35 -7.37 -10.15 1.49
N TYR A 36 -7.68 -9.81 0.24
CA TYR A 36 -9.05 -9.87 -0.27
C TYR A 36 -9.65 -11.28 -0.13
N ARG A 37 -8.91 -12.32 -0.55
CA ARG A 37 -9.37 -13.72 -0.39
C ARG A 37 -9.63 -14.13 1.07
N ALA A 38 -8.94 -13.52 2.01
CA ALA A 38 -9.18 -13.76 3.42
C ALA A 38 -10.43 -13.03 3.93
N LEU A 39 -10.66 -11.81 3.44
CA LEU A 39 -11.67 -10.88 3.94
C LEU A 39 -13.00 -10.98 3.20
N GLU A 40 -13.03 -11.45 1.95
CA GLU A 40 -14.26 -11.49 1.15
C GLU A 40 -15.41 -12.21 1.88
N GLY A 41 -16.57 -11.54 1.91
CA GLY A 41 -17.77 -12.06 2.55
C GLY A 41 -17.90 -11.75 4.04
N PHE A 42 -16.91 -11.08 4.66
CA PHE A 42 -17.07 -10.46 5.98
C PHE A 42 -17.58 -9.01 5.83
N ASP A 43 -18.17 -8.48 6.90
CA ASP A 43 -18.62 -7.08 6.92
C ASP A 43 -17.40 -6.16 7.10
N PRO A 44 -17.15 -5.23 6.14
CA PRO A 44 -16.07 -4.25 6.31
C PRO A 44 -16.22 -3.34 7.54
N ALA A 45 -17.41 -3.23 8.12
CA ALA A 45 -17.60 -2.54 9.39
C ALA A 45 -16.96 -3.26 10.56
N HIS A 46 -16.85 -4.59 10.50
CA HIS A 46 -16.32 -5.43 11.57
C HIS A 46 -14.86 -5.79 11.37
N ILE A 47 -14.49 -6.16 10.16
CA ILE A 47 -13.11 -6.58 9.84
C ILE A 47 -12.57 -5.74 8.67
N GLY A 48 -11.37 -5.20 8.84
CA GLY A 48 -10.69 -4.43 7.82
C GLY A 48 -9.23 -4.84 7.65
N LEU A 49 -8.55 -4.08 6.82
CA LEU A 49 -7.14 -4.24 6.48
C LEU A 49 -6.34 -2.99 6.81
N ILE A 50 -5.15 -3.19 7.35
CA ILE A 50 -4.08 -2.20 7.35
C ILE A 50 -3.29 -2.39 6.04
N PHE A 51 -3.37 -1.41 5.14
CA PHE A 51 -2.61 -1.40 3.90
C PHE A 51 -1.21 -0.84 4.15
N ASP A 52 -0.18 -1.65 3.99
CA ASP A 52 1.20 -1.26 4.25
C ASP A 52 2.08 -1.44 2.99
N PRO A 53 2.43 -0.35 2.27
CA PRO A 53 3.26 -0.43 1.07
C PRO A 53 4.70 -0.83 1.37
N GLY A 54 5.24 -0.54 2.56
CA GLY A 54 6.60 -0.90 2.93
C GLY A 54 6.79 -2.41 3.04
N ASN A 55 5.78 -3.13 3.51
CA ASN A 55 5.82 -4.57 3.53
C ASN A 55 5.78 -5.20 2.12
N MET A 56 5.29 -4.48 1.09
CA MET A 56 5.31 -4.95 -0.30
C MET A 56 6.72 -5.00 -0.91
N VAL A 57 7.66 -4.30 -0.34
CA VAL A 57 9.06 -4.31 -0.82
C VAL A 57 9.65 -5.73 -0.80
N ASN A 58 9.24 -6.56 0.14
CA ASN A 58 9.77 -7.91 0.30
C ASN A 58 9.17 -8.92 -0.68
N GLU A 59 7.87 -8.82 -0.96
CA GLU A 59 7.14 -9.83 -1.73
C GLU A 59 6.68 -9.33 -3.12
N GLY A 60 7.01 -8.11 -3.45
CA GLY A 60 6.63 -7.46 -4.69
C GLY A 60 5.40 -6.55 -4.53
N PHE A 61 5.26 -5.66 -5.50
CA PHE A 61 4.18 -4.68 -5.53
C PHE A 61 3.06 -5.16 -6.44
N GLU A 62 1.85 -5.23 -5.91
CA GLU A 62 0.64 -5.16 -6.72
C GLU A 62 0.33 -3.69 -7.02
N ASP A 63 -0.33 -3.41 -8.14
CA ASP A 63 -0.70 -2.04 -8.51
C ASP A 63 -1.64 -1.44 -7.46
N TYR A 64 -1.30 -0.27 -6.92
CA TYR A 64 -2.07 0.36 -5.85
C TYR A 64 -3.51 0.66 -6.26
N GLN A 65 -3.75 1.15 -7.49
CA GLN A 65 -5.10 1.46 -7.92
C GLN A 65 -5.97 0.20 -7.95
N LYS A 66 -5.46 -0.88 -8.56
CA LYS A 66 -6.17 -2.17 -8.58
C LYS A 66 -6.37 -2.76 -7.20
N SER A 67 -5.39 -2.58 -6.32
CA SER A 67 -5.49 -3.01 -4.92
C SER A 67 -6.62 -2.30 -4.18
N PHE A 68 -6.74 -0.98 -4.36
CA PHE A 68 -7.80 -0.19 -3.76
C PHE A 68 -9.17 -0.50 -4.36
N GLU A 69 -9.25 -0.70 -5.68
CA GLU A 69 -10.47 -1.13 -6.36
C GLU A 69 -10.95 -2.52 -5.87
N LEU A 70 -10.02 -3.44 -5.62
CA LEU A 70 -10.31 -4.79 -5.14
C LEU A 70 -10.74 -4.80 -3.68
N LEU A 71 -10.01 -4.09 -2.82
CA LEU A 71 -10.21 -4.12 -1.38
C LEU A 71 -11.36 -3.20 -0.92
N GLY A 72 -11.56 -2.06 -1.60
CA GLY A 72 -12.65 -1.13 -1.29
C GLY A 72 -12.72 -0.76 0.20
N ASP A 73 -13.89 -0.93 0.80
CA ASP A 73 -14.18 -0.59 2.19
C ASP A 73 -13.43 -1.43 3.24
N TYR A 74 -12.76 -2.51 2.81
CA TYR A 74 -11.87 -3.25 3.71
C TYR A 74 -10.62 -2.47 4.09
N ILE A 75 -10.16 -1.46 3.32
CA ILE A 75 -9.02 -0.63 3.69
C ILE A 75 -9.41 0.29 4.84
N ALA A 76 -9.12 -0.15 6.06
CA ALA A 76 -9.49 0.57 7.28
C ALA A 76 -8.38 1.50 7.79
N HIS A 77 -7.12 1.20 7.44
CA HIS A 77 -5.96 1.95 7.92
C HIS A 77 -4.81 1.82 6.91
N ILE A 78 -3.92 2.80 6.87
CA ILE A 78 -2.73 2.77 6.03
C ILE A 78 -1.49 3.02 6.88
N HIS A 79 -0.55 2.07 6.90
CA HIS A 79 0.79 2.28 7.41
C HIS A 79 1.66 2.96 6.37
N ILE A 80 2.52 3.85 6.83
CA ILE A 80 3.51 4.52 5.98
C ILE A 80 4.90 4.07 6.43
N LYS A 81 5.43 3.14 5.67
CA LYS A 81 6.73 2.51 5.86
C LYS A 81 7.45 2.44 4.51
N ASN A 82 8.76 2.45 4.51
CA ASN A 82 9.51 2.29 3.28
C ASN A 82 10.80 1.48 3.50
N GLY A 83 11.27 0.88 2.43
CA GLY A 83 12.47 0.05 2.45
C GLY A 83 12.97 -0.25 1.05
N ILE A 84 14.07 -0.97 0.97
CA ILE A 84 14.67 -1.47 -0.26
C ILE A 84 15.08 -2.93 -0.10
N LEU A 85 15.28 -3.63 -1.22
CA LEU A 85 16.09 -4.83 -1.29
C LEU A 85 17.52 -4.42 -1.62
N ALA A 86 18.47 -4.80 -0.78
CA ALA A 86 19.90 -4.53 -0.98
C ALA A 86 20.68 -5.84 -1.14
N PRO A 87 21.78 -5.85 -1.93
CA PRO A 87 22.67 -6.99 -1.99
C PRO A 87 23.20 -7.36 -0.60
N ASP A 88 23.30 -8.65 -0.33
CA ASP A 88 23.81 -9.22 0.93
C ASP A 88 24.85 -10.32 0.68
N GLY A 89 25.82 -10.02 -0.18
CA GLY A 89 26.87 -10.95 -0.58
C GLY A 89 26.39 -11.96 -1.63
N GLU A 90 27.12 -13.06 -1.74
CA GLU A 90 26.85 -14.15 -2.68
C GLU A 90 26.65 -15.47 -1.95
N ASP A 91 25.97 -16.41 -2.59
CA ASP A 91 25.94 -17.80 -2.13
C ASP A 91 27.16 -18.57 -2.64
N GLU A 92 27.21 -19.87 -2.33
CA GLU A 92 28.32 -20.77 -2.72
C GLU A 92 28.43 -21.00 -4.24
N LEU A 93 27.43 -20.59 -5.01
CA LEU A 93 27.36 -20.68 -6.49
C LEU A 93 27.61 -19.33 -7.17
N GLY A 94 27.86 -18.25 -6.37
CA GLY A 94 28.08 -16.90 -6.87
C GLY A 94 26.80 -16.12 -7.17
N ALA A 95 25.62 -16.60 -6.76
CA ALA A 95 24.40 -15.87 -6.93
C ALA A 95 24.23 -14.81 -5.82
N CYS A 96 23.83 -13.60 -6.22
CA CYS A 96 23.60 -12.51 -5.27
C CYS A 96 22.47 -12.85 -4.30
N LYS A 97 22.77 -12.73 -3.01
CA LYS A 97 21.78 -12.76 -1.94
C LYS A 97 21.23 -11.36 -1.72
N TRP A 98 19.95 -11.27 -1.34
CA TRP A 98 19.26 -10.02 -1.10
C TRP A 98 18.73 -9.97 0.32
N LYS A 99 18.82 -8.78 0.93
CA LYS A 99 18.19 -8.51 2.23
C LYS A 99 17.31 -7.28 2.17
N ARG A 100 16.27 -7.29 2.99
CA ARG A 100 15.45 -6.11 3.24
C ARG A 100 16.19 -5.14 4.14
N VAL A 101 16.16 -3.87 3.78
CA VAL A 101 16.68 -2.76 4.57
C VAL A 101 15.58 -1.71 4.70
N TRP A 102 15.21 -1.37 5.92
CA TRP A 102 14.30 -0.25 6.17
C TRP A 102 15.03 1.06 5.92
N THR A 103 14.37 1.98 5.25
CA THR A 103 14.92 3.28 4.86
C THR A 103 14.02 4.42 5.35
N PRO A 104 14.56 5.65 5.45
CA PRO A 104 13.71 6.82 5.56
C PRO A 104 12.64 6.83 4.47
N LEU A 105 11.46 7.37 4.77
CA LEU A 105 10.28 7.29 3.89
C LEU A 105 10.55 7.78 2.46
N LYS A 106 11.43 8.76 2.31
CA LYS A 106 11.80 9.36 1.01
C LYS A 106 12.75 8.50 0.16
N LYS A 107 13.39 7.47 0.74
CA LYS A 107 14.51 6.75 0.12
C LYS A 107 14.19 5.30 -0.25
N GLY A 108 12.99 4.81 0.04
CA GLY A 108 12.61 3.43 -0.23
C GLY A 108 11.95 3.24 -1.60
N MET A 109 11.62 1.99 -1.90
CA MET A 109 11.04 1.55 -3.17
C MET A 109 9.53 1.76 -3.23
N ALA A 110 8.83 1.88 -2.10
CA ALA A 110 7.39 2.15 -2.09
C ALA A 110 7.11 3.57 -2.58
N ASP A 111 6.36 3.71 -3.66
CA ASP A 111 5.95 5.00 -4.23
C ASP A 111 4.82 5.62 -3.38
N LEU A 112 5.20 6.33 -2.33
CA LEU A 112 4.26 6.99 -1.43
C LEU A 112 3.47 8.10 -2.12
N LYS A 113 4.03 8.76 -3.14
CA LYS A 113 3.30 9.77 -3.90
C LYS A 113 2.14 9.14 -4.68
N LYS A 114 2.39 8.03 -5.36
CA LYS A 114 1.35 7.25 -6.05
C LYS A 114 0.31 6.74 -5.05
N LEU A 115 0.74 6.24 -3.87
CA LEU A 115 -0.18 5.78 -2.84
C LEU A 115 -1.17 6.87 -2.42
N PHE A 116 -0.68 8.07 -2.09
CA PHE A 116 -1.54 9.19 -1.69
C PHE A 116 -2.51 9.61 -2.80
N ALA A 117 -2.05 9.63 -4.06
CA ALA A 117 -2.91 9.94 -5.20
C ALA A 117 -4.02 8.89 -5.38
N VAL A 118 -3.69 7.60 -5.25
CA VAL A 118 -4.66 6.50 -5.36
C VAL A 118 -5.65 6.51 -4.19
N ALA A 119 -5.16 6.64 -2.95
CA ALA A 119 -6.02 6.69 -1.77
C ALA A 119 -7.04 7.82 -1.88
N ARG A 120 -6.60 9.03 -2.30
CA ARG A 120 -7.49 10.14 -2.54
C ARG A 120 -8.51 9.87 -3.64
N LYS A 121 -8.07 9.34 -4.79
CA LYS A 121 -8.96 8.99 -5.90
C LYS A 121 -10.02 7.96 -5.50
N ALA A 122 -9.65 7.03 -4.62
CA ALA A 122 -10.55 6.03 -4.05
C ALA A 122 -11.49 6.60 -2.97
N GLY A 123 -11.35 7.87 -2.58
CA GLY A 123 -12.16 8.48 -1.52
C GLY A 123 -11.77 8.06 -0.10
N TYR A 124 -10.55 7.53 0.09
CA TYR A 124 -10.09 7.14 1.42
C TYR A 124 -9.94 8.38 2.32
N ASP A 125 -10.66 8.38 3.43
CA ASP A 125 -10.69 9.44 4.45
C ASP A 125 -10.15 8.99 5.83
N GLY A 126 -9.64 7.76 5.89
CA GLY A 126 -9.09 7.17 7.11
C GLY A 126 -7.71 7.71 7.48
N THR A 127 -7.12 7.08 8.47
CA THR A 127 -5.85 7.50 9.08
C THR A 127 -4.64 6.89 8.37
N PHE A 128 -3.58 7.69 8.23
CA PHE A 128 -2.23 7.25 7.89
C PHE A 128 -1.36 7.29 9.16
N SER A 129 -0.68 6.19 9.49
CA SER A 129 0.29 6.17 10.59
C SER A 129 1.70 5.91 10.10
N ILE A 130 2.67 6.57 10.73
CA ILE A 130 4.08 6.43 10.41
C ILE A 130 4.64 5.21 11.13
N GLU A 131 5.29 4.34 10.36
CA GLU A 131 5.99 3.15 10.85
C GLU A 131 7.42 3.11 10.27
N ASP A 132 8.24 4.10 10.65
CA ASP A 132 9.58 4.27 10.12
C ASP A 132 10.63 3.58 11.00
N PHE A 133 11.12 2.44 10.53
CA PHE A 133 12.15 1.62 11.19
C PHE A 133 13.59 1.96 10.74
N SER A 134 13.78 3.02 9.96
CA SER A 134 15.14 3.47 9.63
C SER A 134 15.92 3.94 10.86
N ASN A 135 17.22 3.79 10.82
CA ASN A 135 18.12 4.19 11.91
C ASN A 135 19.05 5.36 11.51
N ASP A 136 18.73 6.06 10.43
CA ASP A 136 19.57 7.12 9.86
C ASP A 136 19.57 8.40 10.71
N GLU A 137 18.55 8.61 11.52
CA GLU A 137 18.31 9.85 12.27
C GLU A 137 17.71 9.59 13.66
N ALA A 138 17.88 10.56 14.57
CA ALA A 138 17.21 10.53 15.86
C ALA A 138 15.68 10.59 15.68
N THR A 139 14.94 9.82 16.51
CA THR A 139 13.49 9.69 16.38
C THR A 139 12.72 11.03 16.35
N PRO A 140 13.03 12.06 17.18
CA PRO A 140 12.30 13.32 17.11
C PRO A 140 12.47 14.07 15.78
N ASP A 141 13.67 14.04 15.21
CA ASP A 141 13.96 14.71 13.93
C ASP A 141 13.34 13.97 12.77
N LYS A 142 13.49 12.64 12.75
CA LYS A 142 12.83 11.75 11.83
C LYS A 142 11.31 11.94 11.79
N LEU A 143 10.65 12.04 12.94
CA LEU A 143 9.21 12.27 13.00
C LEU A 143 8.81 13.63 12.44
N ARG A 144 9.57 14.69 12.73
CA ARG A 144 9.31 16.04 12.15
C ARG A 144 9.41 16.01 10.63
N GLU A 145 10.47 15.40 10.10
CA GLU A 145 10.67 15.28 8.65
C GLU A 145 9.59 14.44 7.99
N ASN A 146 9.25 13.30 8.57
CA ASN A 146 8.20 12.43 8.05
C ASN A 146 6.85 13.13 8.02
N ILE A 147 6.45 13.82 9.09
CA ILE A 147 5.19 14.58 9.11
C ILE A 147 5.19 15.68 8.04
N ALA A 148 6.30 16.43 7.90
CA ALA A 148 6.39 17.46 6.86
C ALA A 148 6.28 16.85 5.45
N TYR A 149 6.94 15.73 5.21
CA TYR A 149 6.87 15.03 3.93
C TYR A 149 5.47 14.51 3.62
N LEU A 150 4.80 13.86 4.57
CA LEU A 150 3.45 13.33 4.37
C LEU A 150 2.42 14.46 4.14
N LYS A 151 2.54 15.58 4.84
CA LYS A 151 1.71 16.77 4.58
C LYS A 151 1.92 17.31 3.16
N ALA A 152 3.17 17.33 2.67
CA ALA A 152 3.46 17.74 1.29
C ALA A 152 2.87 16.76 0.27
N LEU A 153 2.94 15.45 0.52
CA LEU A 153 2.29 14.44 -0.34
C LEU A 153 0.77 14.61 -0.38
N ALA A 154 0.13 14.78 0.78
CA ALA A 154 -1.30 15.00 0.87
C ALA A 154 -1.74 16.28 0.11
N ALA A 155 -0.96 17.36 0.22
CA ALA A 155 -1.20 18.59 -0.52
C ALA A 155 -1.00 18.40 -2.03
N SER A 156 0.04 17.69 -2.47
CA SER A 156 0.30 17.43 -3.88
C SER A 156 -0.75 16.53 -4.53
N ALA A 157 -1.33 15.61 -3.79
CA ALA A 157 -2.43 14.77 -4.25
C ALA A 157 -3.72 15.58 -4.50
N GLN A 158 -3.79 16.85 -4.06
CA GLN A 158 -4.95 17.74 -4.30
C GLN A 158 -4.89 18.45 -5.66
N VAL A 159 -3.75 18.46 -6.31
CA VAL A 159 -3.64 18.99 -7.69
C VAL A 159 -4.30 18.00 -8.64
N PRO A 160 -5.21 18.44 -9.52
CA PRO A 160 -5.76 17.55 -10.54
C PRO A 160 -4.60 16.88 -11.31
N ALA A 161 -4.70 15.57 -11.50
CA ALA A 161 -3.76 14.91 -12.41
C ALA A 161 -3.83 15.62 -13.77
N PRO A 162 -2.69 15.88 -14.44
CA PRO A 162 -2.72 16.34 -15.82
C PRO A 162 -3.62 15.38 -16.60
N GLU A 163 -4.43 15.94 -17.52
CA GLU A 163 -5.31 15.16 -18.39
C GLU A 163 -4.51 13.96 -18.92
N GLN A 164 -5.06 12.77 -18.74
CA GLN A 164 -4.37 11.53 -19.13
C GLN A 164 -4.02 11.65 -20.61
N GLU A 165 -2.73 11.66 -20.92
CA GLU A 165 -2.32 11.49 -22.31
C GLU A 165 -2.99 10.19 -22.81
N GLU A 166 -3.73 10.33 -23.90
CA GLU A 166 -4.40 9.23 -24.59
C GLU A 166 -3.42 8.05 -24.72
N SER A 167 -3.82 6.90 -24.20
CA SER A 167 -2.95 5.72 -24.17
C SER A 167 -2.50 5.37 -25.60
N ALA A 168 -1.32 4.76 -25.74
CA ALA A 168 -0.84 4.30 -27.05
C ALA A 168 -1.85 3.36 -27.72
N PHE A 169 -2.63 2.62 -26.93
CA PHE A 169 -3.68 1.72 -27.43
C PHE A 169 -4.88 2.50 -27.98
N GLU A 170 -5.31 3.57 -27.33
CA GLU A 170 -6.41 4.42 -27.84
C GLU A 170 -6.01 5.17 -29.10
N ARG A 171 -4.74 5.58 -29.23
CA ARG A 171 -4.20 6.18 -30.47
C ARG A 171 -4.20 5.19 -31.63
N LEU A 172 -3.88 3.91 -31.37
CA LEU A 172 -3.88 2.85 -32.37
C LEU A 172 -5.29 2.38 -32.76
N ALA A 173 -6.26 2.54 -31.87
CA ALA A 173 -7.65 2.13 -32.11
C ALA A 173 -8.48 3.15 -32.90
N ARG A 174 -7.96 4.35 -33.20
CA ARG A 174 -8.64 5.32 -34.05
C ARG A 174 -8.64 4.87 -35.50
N PRO A 175 -9.83 4.75 -36.14
CA PRO A 175 -9.89 4.50 -37.58
C PRO A 175 -9.25 5.68 -38.32
N GLU A 176 -8.38 5.38 -39.27
CA GLU A 176 -7.81 6.42 -40.16
C GLU A 176 -8.95 7.23 -40.78
N ARG A 177 -8.98 8.54 -40.53
CA ARG A 177 -9.87 9.43 -41.25
C ARG A 177 -9.49 9.39 -42.73
N SER A 178 -10.32 8.77 -43.54
CA SER A 178 -10.19 8.86 -44.99
C SER A 178 -10.14 10.36 -45.38
N LYS A 179 -9.01 10.77 -45.96
CA LYS A 179 -8.87 12.10 -46.55
C LYS A 179 -9.86 12.22 -47.72
N PRO A 180 -10.50 13.39 -47.88
CA PRO A 180 -11.38 13.65 -49.02
C PRO A 180 -10.63 13.68 -50.34
#